data_b54ef71830366ca111bbacdcd7a763b0
#
_entry.id   b54ef71830366ca111bbacdcd7a763b0
#
_cell.length_a   1.000
_cell.length_b   1.000
_cell.length_c   1.000
_cell.angle_alpha   90.00
_cell.angle_beta   90.00
_cell.angle_gamma   90.00
#
_symmetry.space_group_name_H-M   'P 1'
#
loop_
_entity.id
_entity.type
_entity.pdbx_description
1 polymer ?
#
loop_
_entity_poly.entity_id
_entity_poly.type
_entity_poly.pdbx_seq_one_letter_code
_entity_poly.pdbx_strand_id
1 'polypeptide(L)'
;MKIPLKYTLRNFKSRRLTTAITMTGIALVVFVFAAVLMLAHGIQKTLVATGMPDNVIVARKAANGEISSIIGRNDLNVMLTLPHIAKQADGKPLASGETVVIINLQKKTGGLSNVTVRGVAPEAFLLRPQVHIVEGRMFRAGAREVVAGSAIIKNFTDTKIGSQITFGGNQWTIVGKFDADGSEFDSEMWGDNEQLQDAFNRQGGYSTMTFKLDQPEAFNAFKAAFDAEPRLQQFEPKIEKKFFEEQSEGMATFIRILGIFITVVFSFGATIGAMITMYAAVANRTVEVGTLRALGFRRRSVLSAFLIESLSLALIGGVIGLFLASFLQFFSISTLNYQSFSELQFSFALSPSIVFTSLFFSLFMGFAGGFLPAVRAARLNIVNALRSA
;
A
#
# COMPACT_ATOMS: atom_id res chain seq x y z
N MET A 1 20.81 27.09 -35.80
CA MET A 1 21.77 26.96 -34.69
C MET A 1 21.02 26.51 -33.43
N LYS A 2 21.57 25.52 -32.68
CA LYS A 2 21.04 25.07 -31.39
C LYS A 2 21.82 25.79 -30.29
N ILE A 3 21.13 26.22 -29.23
CA ILE A 3 21.81 26.81 -28.06
C ILE A 3 22.48 25.66 -27.28
N PRO A 4 23.79 25.78 -26.90
CA PRO A 4 24.51 24.72 -26.22
C PRO A 4 23.90 24.42 -24.82
N LEU A 5 23.74 23.14 -24.46
CA LEU A 5 23.24 22.70 -23.13
C LEU A 5 24.09 23.23 -21.97
N LYS A 6 25.40 23.41 -22.16
CA LYS A 6 26.31 24.03 -21.18
C LYS A 6 25.88 25.43 -20.77
N TYR A 7 25.27 26.20 -21.68
CA TYR A 7 24.73 27.52 -21.39
C TYR A 7 23.56 27.45 -20.39
N THR A 8 22.66 26.50 -20.58
CA THR A 8 21.49 26.28 -19.69
C THR A 8 21.94 25.88 -18.29
N LEU A 9 22.89 24.96 -18.14
CA LEU A 9 23.41 24.48 -16.87
C LEU A 9 24.20 25.55 -16.08
N ARG A 10 24.95 26.43 -16.77
CA ARG A 10 25.69 27.52 -16.12
C ARG A 10 24.75 28.53 -15.44
N ASN A 11 23.54 28.66 -15.93
CA ASN A 11 22.57 29.61 -15.44
C ASN A 11 21.98 29.22 -14.08
N PHE A 12 21.96 27.94 -13.71
CA PHE A 12 21.52 27.49 -12.39
C PHE A 12 22.40 28.05 -11.26
N LYS A 13 23.71 28.22 -11.52
CA LYS A 13 24.66 28.78 -10.53
C LYS A 13 24.48 30.28 -10.29
N SER A 14 23.98 31.05 -11.26
CA SER A 14 23.86 32.50 -11.15
C SER A 14 22.62 32.94 -10.35
N ARG A 15 21.58 32.04 -10.18
CA ARG A 15 20.31 32.33 -9.52
C ARG A 15 19.93 31.28 -8.50
N ARG A 16 20.82 31.02 -7.57
CA ARG A 16 20.70 29.92 -6.60
C ARG A 16 19.36 29.93 -5.83
N LEU A 17 18.91 31.12 -5.35
CA LEU A 17 17.72 31.24 -4.55
C LEU A 17 16.44 30.91 -5.35
N THR A 18 16.24 31.52 -6.50
CA THR A 18 15.05 31.29 -7.35
C THR A 18 15.00 29.84 -7.86
N THR A 19 16.16 29.31 -8.27
CA THR A 19 16.30 27.91 -8.68
C THR A 19 15.96 26.96 -7.53
N ALA A 20 16.47 27.21 -6.32
CA ALA A 20 16.19 26.41 -5.14
C ALA A 20 14.69 26.43 -4.78
N ILE A 21 14.05 27.61 -4.78
CA ILE A 21 12.61 27.72 -4.48
C ILE A 21 11.78 26.88 -5.47
N THR A 22 12.06 26.99 -6.77
CA THR A 22 11.34 26.22 -7.80
C THR A 22 11.56 24.73 -7.63
N MET A 23 12.81 24.30 -7.43
CA MET A 23 13.15 22.90 -7.23
C MET A 23 12.52 22.32 -5.97
N THR A 24 12.54 23.07 -4.85
CA THR A 24 11.91 22.66 -3.58
C THR A 24 10.40 22.54 -3.73
N GLY A 25 9.74 23.49 -4.40
CA GLY A 25 8.30 23.40 -4.66
C GLY A 25 7.91 22.15 -5.45
N ILE A 26 8.64 21.87 -6.55
CA ILE A 26 8.40 20.65 -7.33
C ILE A 26 8.76 19.39 -6.52
N ALA A 27 9.88 19.40 -5.80
CA ALA A 27 10.30 18.28 -4.96
C ALA A 27 9.26 17.94 -3.89
N LEU A 28 8.68 18.96 -3.23
CA LEU A 28 7.64 18.74 -2.23
C LEU A 28 6.39 18.08 -2.82
N VAL A 29 5.93 18.56 -3.98
CA VAL A 29 4.75 17.98 -4.63
C VAL A 29 5.01 16.55 -5.09
N VAL A 30 6.19 16.28 -5.67
CA VAL A 30 6.58 14.92 -6.10
C VAL A 30 6.75 14.00 -4.88
N PHE A 31 7.31 14.50 -3.77
CA PHE A 31 7.39 13.76 -2.52
C PHE A 31 6.00 13.33 -2.02
N VAL A 32 5.04 14.26 -1.94
CA VAL A 32 3.67 13.95 -1.52
C VAL A 32 3.00 12.97 -2.46
N PHE A 33 3.15 13.16 -3.76
CA PHE A 33 2.61 12.26 -4.78
C PHE A 33 3.16 10.84 -4.64
N ALA A 34 4.49 10.70 -4.57
CA ALA A 34 5.15 9.42 -4.38
C ALA A 34 4.75 8.77 -3.04
N ALA A 35 4.69 9.55 -1.95
CA ALA A 35 4.30 9.05 -0.62
C ALA A 35 2.89 8.44 -0.63
N VAL A 36 1.92 9.10 -1.27
CA VAL A 36 0.56 8.57 -1.39
C VAL A 36 0.50 7.29 -2.22
N LEU A 37 1.20 7.25 -3.35
CA LEU A 37 1.26 6.04 -4.17
C LEU A 37 1.96 4.89 -3.44
N MET A 38 3.05 5.18 -2.70
CA MET A 38 3.75 4.20 -1.88
C MET A 38 2.88 3.68 -0.74
N LEU A 39 2.06 4.53 -0.14
CA LEU A 39 1.09 4.16 0.89
C LEU A 39 0.05 3.18 0.34
N ALA A 40 -0.60 3.53 -0.77
CA ALA A 40 -1.60 2.69 -1.41
C ALA A 40 -1.01 1.34 -1.86
N HIS A 41 0.21 1.36 -2.42
CA HIS A 41 0.91 0.14 -2.83
C HIS A 41 1.36 -0.70 -1.65
N GLY A 42 1.77 -0.08 -0.53
CA GLY A 42 2.13 -0.76 0.71
C GLY A 42 0.97 -1.55 1.30
N ILE A 43 -0.21 -0.95 1.39
CA ILE A 43 -1.44 -1.64 1.84
C ILE A 43 -1.77 -2.81 0.92
N GLN A 44 -1.77 -2.57 -0.39
CA GLN A 44 -2.03 -3.62 -1.37
C GLN A 44 -1.03 -4.76 -1.24
N LYS A 45 0.26 -4.46 -1.11
CA LYS A 45 1.31 -5.46 -0.94
C LYS A 45 1.11 -6.30 0.32
N THR A 46 0.79 -5.67 1.46
CA THR A 46 0.55 -6.35 2.74
C THR A 46 -0.65 -7.29 2.65
N LEU A 47 -1.79 -6.82 2.13
CA LEU A 47 -3.01 -7.63 2.03
C LEU A 47 -2.87 -8.75 0.99
N VAL A 48 -2.27 -8.49 -0.16
CA VAL A 48 -2.02 -9.52 -1.18
C VAL A 48 -1.03 -10.59 -0.70
N ALA A 49 -0.05 -10.21 0.14
CA ALA A 49 0.90 -11.15 0.75
C ALA A 49 0.25 -12.05 1.81
N THR A 50 -0.95 -11.70 2.29
CA THR A 50 -1.68 -12.49 3.27
C THR A 50 -2.21 -13.80 2.69
N GLY A 51 -2.69 -13.79 1.44
CA GLY A 51 -3.31 -14.94 0.80
C GLY A 51 -2.35 -15.79 -0.02
N MET A 52 -2.51 -17.10 0.04
CA MET A 52 -1.78 -18.06 -0.78
C MET A 52 -2.51 -18.32 -2.11
N PRO A 53 -1.77 -18.54 -3.22
CA PRO A 53 -2.37 -18.75 -4.54
C PRO A 53 -3.03 -20.12 -4.72
N ASP A 54 -2.66 -21.10 -3.93
CA ASP A 54 -3.13 -22.49 -3.96
C ASP A 54 -4.11 -22.84 -2.84
N ASN A 55 -4.41 -21.89 -1.97
CA ASN A 55 -5.46 -22.00 -0.96
C ASN A 55 -6.79 -21.43 -1.48
N VAL A 56 -7.87 -22.02 -1.00
CA VAL A 56 -9.24 -21.52 -1.16
C VAL A 56 -9.77 -21.12 0.20
N ILE A 57 -10.33 -19.94 0.28
CA ILE A 57 -11.12 -19.46 1.43
C ILE A 57 -12.60 -19.46 1.05
N VAL A 58 -13.42 -19.97 1.95
CA VAL A 58 -14.88 -19.95 1.84
C VAL A 58 -15.43 -19.03 2.90
N ALA A 59 -16.28 -18.10 2.49
CA ALA A 59 -16.99 -17.18 3.36
C ALA A 59 -18.46 -17.08 2.94
N ARG A 60 -19.30 -16.51 3.78
CA ARG A 60 -20.70 -16.25 3.43
C ARG A 60 -20.79 -15.20 2.34
N LYS A 61 -21.67 -15.41 1.34
CA LYS A 61 -21.95 -14.40 0.29
C LYS A 61 -22.40 -13.08 0.92
N ALA A 62 -21.97 -11.99 0.35
CA ALA A 62 -22.26 -10.63 0.82
C ALA A 62 -21.83 -10.32 2.28
N ALA A 63 -21.02 -11.18 2.92
CA ALA A 63 -20.35 -10.81 4.15
C ALA A 63 -19.28 -9.75 3.86
N ASN A 64 -19.28 -8.69 4.69
CA ASN A 64 -18.23 -7.68 4.61
C ASN A 64 -17.01 -8.16 5.42
N GLY A 65 -16.19 -9.02 4.79
CA GLY A 65 -15.02 -9.63 5.42
C GLY A 65 -15.34 -10.86 6.30
N GLU A 66 -14.32 -11.43 6.89
CA GLU A 66 -14.38 -12.68 7.66
C GLU A 66 -15.21 -12.57 8.93
N ILE A 67 -15.20 -11.40 9.59
CA ILE A 67 -15.84 -11.18 10.90
C ILE A 67 -17.37 -11.31 10.83
N SER A 68 -17.95 -10.86 9.73
CA SER A 68 -19.41 -10.90 9.50
C SER A 68 -19.89 -12.21 8.87
N SER A 69 -18.96 -13.09 8.52
CA SER A 69 -19.26 -14.41 7.96
C SER A 69 -19.47 -15.44 9.08
N ILE A 70 -20.47 -16.30 8.91
CA ILE A 70 -20.75 -17.41 9.82
C ILE A 70 -21.04 -18.66 9.00
N ILE A 71 -20.25 -19.71 9.23
CA ILE A 71 -20.36 -21.05 8.64
C ILE A 71 -20.69 -22.03 9.77
N GLY A 72 -21.80 -22.73 9.68
CA GLY A 72 -22.16 -23.76 10.65
C GLY A 72 -21.26 -25.00 10.53
N ARG A 73 -21.08 -25.73 11.65
CA ARG A 73 -20.31 -26.99 11.68
C ARG A 73 -20.78 -28.00 10.63
N ASN A 74 -22.10 -28.12 10.44
CA ASN A 74 -22.66 -29.03 9.45
C ASN A 74 -22.29 -28.65 8.01
N ASP A 75 -22.33 -27.36 7.70
CA ASP A 75 -21.96 -26.86 6.38
C ASP A 75 -20.45 -27.04 6.12
N LEU A 76 -19.63 -26.77 7.15
CA LEU A 76 -18.19 -27.01 7.09
C LEU A 76 -17.89 -28.49 6.82
N ASN A 77 -18.58 -29.42 7.52
CA ASN A 77 -18.40 -30.84 7.27
C ASN A 77 -18.78 -31.26 5.83
N VAL A 78 -19.84 -30.67 5.26
CA VAL A 78 -20.19 -30.88 3.85
C VAL A 78 -19.09 -30.37 2.93
N MET A 79 -18.55 -29.18 3.17
CA MET A 79 -17.43 -28.61 2.38
C MET A 79 -16.22 -29.56 2.36
N LEU A 80 -15.88 -30.17 3.52
CA LEU A 80 -14.75 -31.09 3.65
C LEU A 80 -14.90 -32.39 2.84
N THR A 81 -16.12 -32.74 2.41
CA THR A 81 -16.37 -33.93 1.57
C THR A 81 -16.23 -33.67 0.09
N LEU A 82 -16.11 -32.41 -0.32
CA LEU A 82 -15.99 -32.03 -1.74
C LEU A 82 -14.66 -32.51 -2.35
N PRO A 83 -14.65 -32.75 -3.67
CA PRO A 83 -13.44 -33.17 -4.38
C PRO A 83 -12.40 -32.03 -4.43
N HIS A 84 -11.16 -32.38 -4.80
CA HIS A 84 -10.05 -31.44 -5.03
C HIS A 84 -9.49 -30.73 -3.79
N ILE A 85 -9.86 -31.16 -2.58
CA ILE A 85 -9.19 -30.71 -1.36
C ILE A 85 -7.97 -31.60 -1.13
N ALA A 86 -6.80 -30.98 -1.00
CA ALA A 86 -5.55 -31.65 -0.68
C ALA A 86 -5.66 -32.43 0.65
N LYS A 87 -5.01 -33.58 0.72
CA LYS A 87 -5.01 -34.43 1.93
C LYS A 87 -3.61 -34.50 2.50
N GLN A 88 -3.54 -34.59 3.81
CA GLN A 88 -2.31 -34.86 4.55
C GLN A 88 -1.92 -36.36 4.39
N ALA A 89 -0.74 -36.70 4.88
CA ALA A 89 -0.22 -38.07 4.82
C ALA A 89 -1.12 -39.09 5.59
N ASP A 90 -1.88 -38.62 6.57
CA ASP A 90 -2.85 -39.41 7.34
C ASP A 90 -4.23 -39.54 6.65
N GLY A 91 -4.38 -38.96 5.45
CA GLY A 91 -5.62 -38.97 4.67
C GLY A 91 -6.64 -37.90 5.04
N LYS A 92 -6.39 -37.09 6.06
CA LYS A 92 -7.29 -35.99 6.46
C LYS A 92 -7.16 -34.81 5.48
N PRO A 93 -8.26 -34.06 5.25
CA PRO A 93 -8.20 -32.86 4.45
C PRO A 93 -7.20 -31.84 5.07
N LEU A 94 -6.41 -31.20 4.23
CA LEU A 94 -5.57 -30.07 4.64
C LEU A 94 -6.45 -28.82 4.64
N ALA A 95 -7.14 -28.58 5.75
CA ALA A 95 -8.13 -27.55 5.90
C ALA A 95 -8.14 -27.01 7.35
N SER A 96 -8.55 -25.75 7.51
CA SER A 96 -8.73 -25.08 8.79
C SER A 96 -10.07 -24.33 8.77
N GLY A 97 -10.96 -24.71 9.66
CA GLY A 97 -12.14 -23.89 10.00
C GLY A 97 -11.69 -22.81 11.00
N GLU A 98 -11.89 -21.55 10.66
CA GLU A 98 -11.33 -20.43 11.41
C GLU A 98 -12.42 -19.55 12.01
N THR A 99 -12.22 -19.10 13.25
CA THR A 99 -13.09 -18.14 13.93
C THR A 99 -12.34 -16.84 14.11
N VAL A 100 -12.86 -15.76 13.54
CA VAL A 100 -12.24 -14.43 13.61
C VAL A 100 -13.07 -13.53 14.51
N VAL A 101 -12.44 -12.96 15.52
CA VAL A 101 -13.06 -12.05 16.50
C VAL A 101 -12.18 -10.83 16.69
N ILE A 102 -12.78 -9.75 17.21
CA ILE A 102 -12.06 -8.52 17.54
C ILE A 102 -12.02 -8.36 19.05
N ILE A 103 -10.86 -7.96 19.55
CA ILE A 103 -10.65 -7.56 20.93
C ILE A 103 -10.03 -6.15 20.98
N ASN A 104 -10.12 -5.50 22.13
CA ASN A 104 -9.46 -4.21 22.37
C ASN A 104 -8.20 -4.41 23.21
N LEU A 105 -7.07 -3.89 22.70
CA LEU A 105 -5.80 -3.87 23.43
C LEU A 105 -5.29 -2.44 23.60
N GLN A 106 -4.52 -2.21 24.66
CA GLN A 106 -3.88 -0.92 24.94
C GLN A 106 -2.62 -0.74 24.09
N LYS A 107 -2.55 0.34 23.33
CA LYS A 107 -1.35 0.70 22.54
C LYS A 107 -0.25 1.28 23.46
N LYS A 108 1.01 1.03 23.12
CA LYS A 108 2.16 1.66 23.80
C LYS A 108 2.19 3.18 23.65
N THR A 109 1.60 3.69 22.56
CA THR A 109 1.45 5.14 22.30
C THR A 109 0.26 5.77 23.01
N GLY A 110 -0.50 4.99 23.78
CA GLY A 110 -1.74 5.39 24.44
C GLY A 110 -3.00 5.12 23.62
N GLY A 111 -4.11 4.94 24.30
CA GLY A 111 -5.41 4.61 23.70
C GLY A 111 -5.63 3.12 23.46
N LEU A 112 -6.89 2.74 23.23
CA LEU A 112 -7.30 1.39 22.86
C LEU A 112 -7.35 1.27 21.33
N SER A 113 -7.02 0.08 20.81
CA SER A 113 -7.19 -0.24 19.39
C SER A 113 -7.70 -1.66 19.24
N ASN A 114 -8.43 -1.89 18.17
CA ASN A 114 -8.99 -3.18 17.81
C ASN A 114 -7.89 -4.10 17.27
N VAL A 115 -7.84 -5.32 17.74
CA VAL A 115 -6.93 -6.38 17.31
C VAL A 115 -7.72 -7.60 16.91
N THR A 116 -7.39 -8.18 15.78
CA THR A 116 -7.97 -9.46 15.33
C THR A 116 -7.36 -10.60 16.12
N VAL A 117 -8.23 -11.46 16.68
CA VAL A 117 -7.84 -12.76 17.20
C VAL A 117 -8.45 -13.84 16.31
N ARG A 118 -7.61 -14.71 15.80
CA ARG A 118 -7.99 -15.81 14.93
C ARG A 118 -7.85 -17.14 15.66
N GLY A 119 -8.96 -17.85 15.80
CA GLY A 119 -8.97 -19.25 16.21
C GLY A 119 -8.69 -20.12 14.99
N VAL A 120 -7.68 -20.94 15.07
CA VAL A 120 -7.24 -21.78 13.94
C VAL A 120 -7.09 -23.23 14.37
N ALA A 121 -7.20 -24.15 13.40
CA ALA A 121 -6.73 -25.51 13.58
C ALA A 121 -5.20 -25.57 13.40
N PRO A 122 -4.51 -26.61 13.93
CA PRO A 122 -3.05 -26.76 13.75
C PRO A 122 -2.61 -26.76 12.29
N GLU A 123 -3.46 -27.21 11.39
CA GLU A 123 -3.25 -27.26 9.94
C GLU A 123 -3.07 -25.87 9.30
N ALA A 124 -3.54 -24.81 9.96
CA ALA A 124 -3.44 -23.44 9.44
C ALA A 124 -1.99 -23.02 9.16
N PHE A 125 -1.03 -23.52 9.93
CA PHE A 125 0.40 -23.24 9.71
C PHE A 125 0.98 -24.01 8.51
N LEU A 126 0.39 -25.16 8.16
CA LEU A 126 0.74 -25.87 6.93
C LEU A 126 0.13 -25.21 5.70
N LEU A 127 -1.06 -24.59 5.86
CA LEU A 127 -1.73 -23.83 4.81
C LEU A 127 -1.01 -22.51 4.51
N ARG A 128 -0.37 -21.92 5.51
CA ARG A 128 0.26 -20.60 5.43
C ARG A 128 1.72 -20.65 5.91
N PRO A 129 2.64 -21.18 5.07
CA PRO A 129 4.06 -21.35 5.43
C PRO A 129 4.79 -20.03 5.71
N GLN A 130 4.25 -18.89 5.23
CA GLN A 130 4.78 -17.57 5.58
C GLN A 130 4.58 -17.21 7.06
N VAL A 131 3.66 -17.89 7.77
CA VAL A 131 3.46 -17.70 9.21
C VAL A 131 4.34 -18.68 9.99
N HIS A 132 5.38 -18.18 10.61
CA HIS A 132 6.35 -19.02 11.34
C HIS A 132 6.69 -18.45 12.71
N ILE A 133 6.87 -19.34 13.69
CA ILE A 133 7.22 -18.93 15.05
C ILE A 133 8.69 -18.51 15.07
N VAL A 134 8.95 -17.26 15.49
CA VAL A 134 10.29 -16.68 15.60
C VAL A 134 10.81 -16.67 17.03
N GLU A 135 9.91 -16.72 18.03
CA GLU A 135 10.26 -16.73 19.45
C GLU A 135 9.20 -17.46 20.27
N GLY A 136 9.61 -18.21 21.28
CA GLY A 136 8.70 -19.00 22.10
C GLY A 136 8.28 -20.31 21.43
N ARG A 137 7.01 -20.64 21.51
CA ARG A 137 6.44 -21.86 20.95
C ARG A 137 5.00 -21.65 20.43
N MET A 138 4.52 -22.63 19.69
CA MET A 138 3.12 -22.75 19.29
C MET A 138 2.20 -22.90 20.49
N PHE A 139 0.97 -22.42 20.39
CA PHE A 139 -0.09 -22.72 21.36
C PHE A 139 -0.44 -24.22 21.35
N ARG A 140 -0.93 -24.73 22.48
CA ARG A 140 -1.41 -26.12 22.60
C ARG A 140 -2.89 -26.19 22.33
N ALA A 141 -3.33 -27.21 21.59
CA ALA A 141 -4.75 -27.50 21.41
C ALA A 141 -5.43 -27.72 22.76
N GLY A 142 -6.62 -27.16 22.94
CA GLY A 142 -7.37 -27.21 24.18
C GLY A 142 -6.88 -26.29 25.30
N ALA A 143 -5.82 -25.52 25.10
CA ALA A 143 -5.32 -24.56 26.07
C ALA A 143 -5.68 -23.12 25.68
N ARG A 144 -5.90 -22.25 26.66
CA ARG A 144 -6.09 -20.81 26.46
C ARG A 144 -4.74 -20.12 26.29
N GLU A 145 -4.06 -20.51 25.24
CA GLU A 145 -2.78 -19.97 24.82
C GLU A 145 -2.93 -19.29 23.46
N VAL A 146 -2.19 -18.23 23.25
CA VAL A 146 -2.11 -17.52 21.96
C VAL A 146 -0.68 -17.26 21.56
N VAL A 147 -0.45 -17.20 20.26
CA VAL A 147 0.75 -16.63 19.67
C VAL A 147 0.41 -15.28 19.07
N ALA A 148 1.31 -14.31 19.18
CA ALA A 148 1.09 -12.94 18.74
C ALA A 148 1.99 -12.59 17.56
N GLY A 149 1.42 -11.94 16.56
CA GLY A 149 2.18 -11.43 15.42
C GLY A 149 3.19 -10.36 15.81
N SER A 150 4.21 -10.20 14.99
CA SER A 150 5.32 -9.26 15.22
C SER A 150 4.85 -7.83 15.48
N ALA A 151 3.81 -7.36 14.77
CA ALA A 151 3.24 -6.03 14.93
C ALA A 151 2.51 -5.85 16.27
N ILE A 152 1.84 -6.90 16.77
CA ILE A 152 1.17 -6.87 18.06
C ILE A 152 2.18 -6.67 19.19
N ILE A 153 3.24 -7.47 19.21
CA ILE A 153 4.28 -7.36 20.26
C ILE A 153 5.00 -6.01 20.19
N LYS A 154 5.17 -5.46 18.99
CA LYS A 154 5.81 -4.16 18.79
C LYS A 154 4.96 -2.99 19.31
N ASN A 155 3.64 -2.99 19.05
CA ASN A 155 2.80 -1.81 19.19
C ASN A 155 1.93 -1.78 20.45
N PHE A 156 1.64 -2.93 21.08
CA PHE A 156 0.72 -3.03 22.22
C PHE A 156 1.45 -3.30 23.53
N THR A 157 0.83 -2.87 24.65
CA THR A 157 1.33 -3.15 26.00
C THR A 157 0.93 -4.58 26.41
N ASP A 158 1.68 -5.13 27.37
CA ASP A 158 1.39 -6.44 27.99
C ASP A 158 1.27 -7.61 27.00
N THR A 159 1.95 -7.49 25.83
CA THR A 159 1.92 -8.51 24.78
C THR A 159 3.23 -9.29 24.66
N LYS A 160 4.11 -9.24 25.67
CA LYS A 160 5.33 -10.04 25.70
C LYS A 160 5.01 -11.52 25.94
N ILE A 161 5.91 -12.40 25.51
CA ILE A 161 5.81 -13.84 25.80
C ILE A 161 5.79 -14.05 27.31
N GLY A 162 4.85 -14.86 27.78
CA GLY A 162 4.56 -15.08 29.20
C GLY A 162 3.53 -14.13 29.82
N SER A 163 3.18 -13.03 29.13
CA SER A 163 2.14 -12.13 29.61
C SER A 163 0.74 -12.77 29.52
N GLN A 164 -0.13 -12.37 30.43
CA GLN A 164 -1.53 -12.75 30.44
C GLN A 164 -2.38 -11.57 29.96
N ILE A 165 -3.28 -11.85 29.03
CA ILE A 165 -4.28 -10.90 28.51
C ILE A 165 -5.67 -11.44 28.76
N THR A 166 -6.64 -10.56 29.00
CA THR A 166 -8.02 -10.94 29.29
C THR A 166 -8.95 -10.51 28.14
N PHE A 167 -9.60 -11.48 27.52
CA PHE A 167 -10.65 -11.24 26.53
C PHE A 167 -11.62 -12.43 26.47
N GLY A 168 -12.85 -12.20 25.97
CA GLY A 168 -13.90 -13.22 25.95
C GLY A 168 -14.23 -13.78 27.34
N GLY A 169 -14.08 -12.97 28.39
CA GLY A 169 -14.32 -13.40 29.78
C GLY A 169 -13.23 -14.34 30.34
N ASN A 170 -12.15 -14.62 29.63
CA ASN A 170 -11.13 -15.60 30.01
C ASN A 170 -9.71 -14.96 29.97
N GLN A 171 -8.81 -15.55 30.75
CA GLN A 171 -7.37 -15.21 30.68
C GLN A 171 -6.66 -16.08 29.64
N TRP A 172 -5.82 -15.45 28.83
CA TRP A 172 -5.03 -16.07 27.77
C TRP A 172 -3.56 -15.78 27.99
N THR A 173 -2.73 -16.78 27.81
CA THR A 173 -1.28 -16.63 27.94
C THR A 173 -0.64 -16.51 26.55
N ILE A 174 0.19 -15.50 26.34
CA ILE A 174 0.99 -15.36 25.12
C ILE A 174 2.20 -16.28 25.24
N VAL A 175 2.28 -17.31 24.40
CA VAL A 175 3.31 -18.35 24.48
C VAL A 175 4.34 -18.28 23.37
N GLY A 176 4.10 -17.47 22.35
CA GLY A 176 5.03 -17.30 21.24
C GLY A 176 4.76 -16.04 20.44
N LYS A 177 5.77 -15.70 19.66
CA LYS A 177 5.74 -14.65 18.64
C LYS A 177 5.91 -15.29 17.29
N PHE A 178 5.08 -14.91 16.33
CA PHE A 178 5.26 -15.29 14.94
C PHE A 178 5.57 -14.06 14.04
N ASP A 179 6.20 -14.34 12.93
CA ASP A 179 6.37 -13.43 11.81
C ASP A 179 5.60 -13.99 10.61
N ALA A 180 5.02 -13.13 9.83
CA ALA A 180 4.19 -13.50 8.67
C ALA A 180 4.64 -12.74 7.40
N ASP A 181 5.93 -12.47 7.27
CA ASP A 181 6.58 -11.83 6.11
C ASP A 181 5.93 -10.49 5.70
N GLY A 182 5.47 -9.71 6.69
CA GLY A 182 4.83 -8.41 6.47
C GLY A 182 3.41 -8.49 5.90
N SER A 183 2.74 -9.62 6.03
CA SER A 183 1.33 -9.81 5.72
C SER A 183 0.42 -9.23 6.82
N GLU A 184 -0.90 -9.22 6.59
CA GLU A 184 -1.90 -8.78 7.59
C GLU A 184 -1.82 -9.61 8.88
N PHE A 185 -1.45 -10.89 8.77
CA PHE A 185 -1.35 -11.78 9.93
C PHE A 185 -0.36 -11.28 10.99
N ASP A 186 0.67 -10.50 10.64
CA ASP A 186 1.56 -9.86 11.63
C ASP A 186 0.81 -8.99 12.64
N SER A 187 -0.39 -8.50 12.28
CA SER A 187 -1.26 -7.69 13.12
C SER A 187 -2.35 -8.49 13.83
N GLU A 188 -2.24 -9.83 13.85
CA GLU A 188 -3.19 -10.73 14.49
C GLU A 188 -2.61 -11.48 15.69
N MET A 189 -3.48 -12.08 16.47
CA MET A 189 -3.15 -13.09 17.47
C MET A 189 -3.84 -14.39 17.09
N TRP A 190 -3.11 -15.52 17.15
CA TRP A 190 -3.65 -16.83 16.80
C TRP A 190 -3.72 -17.76 18.01
N GLY A 191 -4.81 -18.50 18.13
CA GLY A 191 -5.02 -19.44 19.21
C GLY A 191 -5.88 -20.63 18.77
N ASP A 192 -6.13 -21.52 19.71
CA ASP A 192 -6.98 -22.68 19.49
C ASP A 192 -8.42 -22.26 19.15
N ASN A 193 -8.94 -22.76 18.02
CA ASN A 193 -10.25 -22.39 17.52
C ASN A 193 -11.40 -22.78 18.46
N GLU A 194 -11.35 -23.97 19.06
CA GLU A 194 -12.43 -24.44 19.96
C GLU A 194 -12.46 -23.60 21.24
N GLN A 195 -11.31 -23.27 21.80
CA GLN A 195 -11.21 -22.40 22.97
C GLN A 195 -11.70 -20.98 22.68
N LEU A 196 -11.43 -20.47 21.46
CA LEU A 196 -11.90 -19.16 21.06
C LEU A 196 -13.41 -19.14 20.83
N GLN A 197 -13.96 -20.17 20.19
CA GLN A 197 -15.42 -20.33 20.02
C GLN A 197 -16.13 -20.39 21.36
N ASP A 198 -15.56 -21.11 22.35
CA ASP A 198 -16.13 -21.20 23.71
C ASP A 198 -16.11 -19.83 24.38
N ALA A 199 -15.00 -19.11 24.35
CA ALA A 199 -14.85 -17.80 24.96
C ALA A 199 -15.85 -16.73 24.43
N PHE A 200 -16.24 -16.85 23.16
CA PHE A 200 -17.14 -15.91 22.50
C PHE A 200 -18.56 -16.44 22.26
N ASN A 201 -18.94 -17.58 22.89
CA ASN A 201 -20.23 -18.24 22.71
C ASN A 201 -20.60 -18.53 21.26
N ARG A 202 -19.61 -18.96 20.47
CA ARG A 202 -19.74 -19.27 19.02
C ARG A 202 -19.57 -20.77 18.72
N GLN A 203 -19.91 -21.65 19.63
CA GLN A 203 -19.70 -23.10 19.46
C GLN A 203 -20.25 -23.60 18.12
N GLY A 204 -19.39 -24.18 17.30
CA GLY A 204 -19.72 -24.69 15.96
C GLY A 204 -19.96 -23.61 14.90
N GLY A 205 -19.68 -22.33 15.20
CA GLY A 205 -19.74 -21.22 14.25
C GLY A 205 -18.34 -20.78 13.83
N TYR A 206 -18.01 -20.98 12.56
CA TYR A 206 -16.76 -20.56 11.96
C TYR A 206 -16.97 -19.28 11.15
N SER A 207 -15.99 -18.41 11.12
CA SER A 207 -15.99 -17.23 10.23
C SER A 207 -15.73 -17.66 8.80
N THR A 208 -14.70 -18.47 8.60
CA THR A 208 -14.26 -18.94 7.28
C THR A 208 -13.78 -20.37 7.35
N MET A 209 -13.68 -21.00 6.20
CA MET A 209 -12.96 -22.25 6.01
C MET A 209 -11.87 -22.03 4.96
N THR A 210 -10.62 -22.30 5.34
CA THR A 210 -9.48 -22.26 4.42
C THR A 210 -8.96 -23.68 4.20
N PHE A 211 -8.67 -24.03 2.96
CA PHE A 211 -8.08 -25.32 2.61
C PHE A 211 -7.19 -25.20 1.39
N LYS A 212 -6.31 -26.16 1.23
CA LYS A 212 -5.43 -26.25 0.06
C LYS A 212 -6.07 -27.10 -1.04
N LEU A 213 -5.91 -26.67 -2.29
CA LEU A 213 -6.27 -27.49 -3.46
C LEU A 213 -5.22 -28.58 -3.70
N ASP A 214 -5.64 -29.73 -4.19
CA ASP A 214 -4.75 -30.81 -4.65
C ASP A 214 -3.91 -30.38 -5.86
N GLN A 215 -4.47 -29.52 -6.72
CA GLN A 215 -3.82 -28.86 -7.84
C GLN A 215 -4.34 -27.44 -7.96
N PRO A 216 -3.49 -26.43 -8.16
CA PRO A 216 -3.93 -25.03 -8.24
C PRO A 216 -4.96 -24.77 -9.35
N GLU A 217 -4.90 -25.54 -10.46
CA GLU A 217 -5.80 -25.43 -11.60
C GLU A 217 -7.18 -26.04 -11.32
N ALA A 218 -7.33 -26.83 -10.27
CA ALA A 218 -8.58 -27.52 -9.92
C ALA A 218 -9.66 -26.57 -9.35
N PHE A 219 -9.36 -25.28 -9.15
CA PHE A 219 -10.31 -24.33 -8.56
C PHE A 219 -11.67 -24.30 -9.28
N ASN A 220 -11.67 -24.29 -10.61
CA ASN A 220 -12.92 -24.25 -11.37
C ASN A 220 -13.74 -25.54 -11.23
N ALA A 221 -13.08 -26.70 -11.17
CA ALA A 221 -13.73 -27.99 -10.94
C ALA A 221 -14.28 -28.08 -9.51
N PHE A 222 -13.50 -27.64 -8.51
CA PHE A 222 -13.96 -27.52 -7.13
C PHE A 222 -15.18 -26.58 -7.03
N LYS A 223 -15.09 -25.40 -7.65
CA LYS A 223 -16.18 -24.41 -7.63
C LYS A 223 -17.47 -24.96 -8.26
N ALA A 224 -17.36 -25.70 -9.36
CA ALA A 224 -18.51 -26.35 -9.98
C ALA A 224 -19.17 -27.38 -9.04
N ALA A 225 -18.37 -28.21 -8.35
CA ALA A 225 -18.87 -29.15 -7.36
C ALA A 225 -19.50 -28.45 -6.14
N PHE A 226 -18.89 -27.36 -5.68
CA PHE A 226 -19.39 -26.52 -4.60
C PHE A 226 -20.74 -25.87 -4.95
N ASP A 227 -20.85 -25.27 -6.13
CA ASP A 227 -22.07 -24.58 -6.60
C ASP A 227 -23.21 -25.57 -6.88
N ALA A 228 -22.89 -26.85 -7.13
CA ALA A 228 -23.89 -27.91 -7.30
C ALA A 228 -24.50 -28.40 -5.98
N GLU A 229 -23.87 -28.10 -4.82
CA GLU A 229 -24.36 -28.52 -3.51
C GLU A 229 -25.40 -27.49 -2.96
N PRO A 230 -26.69 -27.87 -2.84
CA PRO A 230 -27.75 -26.93 -2.44
C PRO A 230 -27.55 -26.27 -1.06
N ARG A 231 -26.86 -26.96 -0.14
CA ARG A 231 -26.61 -26.47 1.21
C ARG A 231 -25.58 -25.34 1.23
N LEU A 232 -24.72 -25.27 0.22
CA LEU A 232 -23.60 -24.35 0.19
C LEU A 232 -23.90 -23.05 -0.60
N GLN A 233 -25.07 -22.89 -1.16
CA GLN A 233 -25.42 -21.76 -2.01
C GLN A 233 -25.33 -20.38 -1.35
N GLN A 234 -25.37 -20.32 -0.02
CA GLN A 234 -25.18 -19.08 0.75
C GLN A 234 -23.69 -18.70 0.94
N PHE A 235 -22.77 -19.57 0.53
CA PHE A 235 -21.34 -19.37 0.67
C PHE A 235 -20.68 -19.17 -0.70
N GLU A 236 -19.47 -18.62 -0.71
CA GLU A 236 -18.69 -18.38 -1.90
C GLU A 236 -17.23 -18.81 -1.67
N PRO A 237 -16.70 -19.74 -2.51
CA PRO A 237 -15.29 -20.07 -2.50
C PRO A 237 -14.52 -19.08 -3.38
N LYS A 238 -13.39 -18.59 -2.88
CA LYS A 238 -12.44 -17.74 -3.61
C LYS A 238 -11.02 -18.24 -3.38
N ILE A 239 -10.14 -18.06 -4.35
CA ILE A 239 -8.70 -18.21 -4.14
C ILE A 239 -8.31 -17.22 -3.02
N GLU A 240 -7.61 -17.68 -1.98
CA GLU A 240 -7.29 -16.89 -0.79
C GLU A 240 -6.57 -15.59 -1.15
N LYS A 241 -5.60 -15.65 -2.07
CA LYS A 241 -4.90 -14.47 -2.58
C LYS A 241 -5.88 -13.46 -3.21
N LYS A 242 -6.82 -13.93 -4.03
CA LYS A 242 -7.80 -13.06 -4.68
C LYS A 242 -8.78 -12.45 -3.67
N PHE A 243 -9.15 -13.19 -2.63
CA PHE A 243 -9.99 -12.69 -1.55
C PHE A 243 -9.35 -11.46 -0.87
N PHE A 244 -8.07 -11.54 -0.51
CA PHE A 244 -7.34 -10.43 0.09
C PHE A 244 -7.01 -9.31 -0.92
N GLU A 245 -6.80 -9.63 -2.20
CA GLU A 245 -6.70 -8.61 -3.27
C GLU A 245 -7.96 -7.75 -3.34
N GLU A 246 -9.14 -8.37 -3.46
CA GLU A 246 -10.42 -7.66 -3.52
C GLU A 246 -10.65 -6.80 -2.27
N GLN A 247 -10.24 -7.30 -1.10
CA GLN A 247 -10.28 -6.55 0.15
C GLN A 247 -9.38 -5.32 0.12
N SER A 248 -8.19 -5.44 -0.49
CA SER A 248 -7.23 -4.34 -0.58
C SER A 248 -7.64 -3.25 -1.56
N GLU A 249 -8.32 -3.60 -2.66
CA GLU A 249 -8.66 -2.68 -3.74
C GLU A 249 -9.51 -1.49 -3.27
N GLY A 250 -10.49 -1.73 -2.40
CA GLY A 250 -11.35 -0.67 -1.87
C GLY A 250 -10.57 0.39 -1.12
N MET A 251 -9.72 -0.03 -0.18
CA MET A 251 -8.91 0.85 0.66
C MET A 251 -7.80 1.54 -0.15
N ALA A 252 -7.09 0.78 -0.98
CA ALA A 252 -6.03 1.32 -1.84
C ALA A 252 -6.58 2.34 -2.85
N THR A 253 -7.77 2.07 -3.42
CA THR A 253 -8.44 2.97 -4.34
C THR A 253 -8.88 4.26 -3.66
N PHE A 254 -9.48 4.19 -2.46
CA PHE A 254 -9.84 5.38 -1.69
C PHE A 254 -8.61 6.27 -1.40
N ILE A 255 -7.52 5.68 -0.91
CA ILE A 255 -6.29 6.43 -0.62
C ILE A 255 -5.71 7.02 -1.90
N ARG A 256 -5.73 6.27 -3.01
CA ARG A 256 -5.24 6.73 -4.30
C ARG A 256 -6.04 7.92 -4.82
N ILE A 257 -7.37 7.87 -4.76
CA ILE A 257 -8.25 8.96 -5.22
C ILE A 257 -8.02 10.21 -4.37
N LEU A 258 -8.03 10.07 -3.03
CA LEU A 258 -7.78 11.18 -2.11
C LEU A 258 -6.39 11.79 -2.34
N GLY A 259 -5.38 10.95 -2.49
CA GLY A 259 -4.01 11.39 -2.73
C GLY A 259 -3.82 12.06 -4.08
N ILE A 260 -4.44 11.57 -5.15
CA ILE A 260 -4.43 12.23 -6.46
C ILE A 260 -5.10 13.60 -6.35
N PHE A 261 -6.25 13.70 -5.68
CA PHE A 261 -6.94 14.97 -5.47
C PHE A 261 -6.04 16.01 -4.77
N ILE A 262 -5.45 15.63 -3.65
CA ILE A 262 -4.51 16.49 -2.91
C ILE A 262 -3.33 16.89 -3.80
N THR A 263 -2.75 15.93 -4.52
CA THR A 263 -1.60 16.16 -5.39
C THR A 263 -1.93 17.12 -6.52
N VAL A 264 -3.12 17.00 -7.14
CA VAL A 264 -3.58 17.92 -8.19
C VAL A 264 -3.65 19.34 -7.65
N VAL A 265 -4.24 19.56 -6.46
CA VAL A 265 -4.33 20.89 -5.85
C VAL A 265 -2.92 21.48 -5.62
N PHE A 266 -2.01 20.71 -5.02
CA PHE A 266 -0.64 21.16 -4.78
C PHE A 266 0.14 21.39 -6.08
N SER A 267 -0.11 20.59 -7.13
CA SER A 267 0.56 20.73 -8.42
C SER A 267 0.21 22.05 -9.12
N PHE A 268 -1.02 22.55 -8.99
CA PHE A 268 -1.37 23.88 -9.46
C PHE A 268 -0.53 24.96 -8.79
N GLY A 269 -0.40 24.92 -7.46
CA GLY A 269 0.42 25.88 -6.72
C GLY A 269 1.90 25.83 -7.15
N ALA A 270 2.48 24.64 -7.25
CA ALA A 270 3.88 24.45 -7.68
C ALA A 270 4.08 24.88 -9.14
N THR A 271 3.16 24.56 -10.03
CA THR A 271 3.21 24.96 -11.44
C THR A 271 3.13 26.50 -11.61
N ILE A 272 2.25 27.16 -10.87
CA ILE A 272 2.13 28.62 -10.85
C ILE A 272 3.43 29.23 -10.28
N GLY A 273 3.97 28.69 -9.19
CA GLY A 273 5.24 29.11 -8.61
C GLY A 273 6.41 28.96 -9.61
N ALA A 274 6.49 27.81 -10.28
CA ALA A 274 7.47 27.58 -11.34
C ALA A 274 7.29 28.55 -12.53
N MET A 275 6.06 28.86 -12.91
CA MET A 275 5.75 29.81 -13.96
C MET A 275 6.22 31.23 -13.58
N ILE A 276 5.94 31.70 -12.38
CA ILE A 276 6.37 33.02 -11.89
C ILE A 276 7.89 33.12 -11.89
N THR A 277 8.60 32.10 -11.38
CA THR A 277 10.05 32.07 -11.36
C THR A 277 10.67 32.05 -12.76
N MET A 278 10.04 31.33 -13.70
CA MET A 278 10.45 31.32 -15.11
C MET A 278 10.17 32.64 -15.82
N TYR A 279 9.05 33.33 -15.52
CA TYR A 279 8.81 34.67 -16.05
C TYR A 279 9.86 35.67 -15.55
N ALA A 280 10.21 35.62 -14.27
CA ALA A 280 11.31 36.43 -13.74
C ALA A 280 12.66 36.10 -14.39
N ALA A 281 12.91 34.82 -14.69
CA ALA A 281 14.11 34.37 -15.41
C ALA A 281 14.16 34.95 -16.84
N VAL A 282 13.04 34.95 -17.57
CA VAL A 282 12.92 35.53 -18.91
C VAL A 282 13.10 37.05 -18.87
N ALA A 283 12.44 37.73 -17.92
CA ALA A 283 12.55 39.19 -17.79
C ALA A 283 13.97 39.65 -17.54
N ASN A 284 14.71 38.96 -16.67
CA ASN A 284 16.10 39.32 -16.36
C ASN A 284 17.11 38.95 -17.49
N ARG A 285 16.67 38.28 -18.56
CA ARG A 285 17.50 37.86 -19.67
C ARG A 285 16.99 38.41 -21.00
N THR A 286 16.18 39.46 -20.95
CA THR A 286 15.58 40.06 -22.15
C THR A 286 16.66 40.52 -23.14
N VAL A 287 17.73 41.17 -22.65
CA VAL A 287 18.85 41.63 -23.50
C VAL A 287 19.61 40.46 -24.12
N GLU A 288 19.90 39.40 -23.33
CA GLU A 288 20.58 38.19 -23.85
C GLU A 288 19.76 37.53 -24.97
N VAL A 289 18.44 37.40 -24.76
CA VAL A 289 17.52 36.82 -25.73
C VAL A 289 17.45 37.71 -26.98
N GLY A 290 17.44 39.04 -26.81
CA GLY A 290 17.50 40.01 -27.92
C GLY A 290 18.78 39.84 -28.75
N THR A 291 19.93 39.73 -28.10
CA THR A 291 21.24 39.50 -28.74
C THR A 291 21.29 38.18 -29.50
N LEU A 292 20.85 37.08 -28.90
CA LEU A 292 20.77 35.78 -29.56
C LEU A 292 19.90 35.83 -30.82
N ARG A 293 18.76 36.55 -30.74
CA ARG A 293 17.82 36.73 -31.84
C ARG A 293 18.45 37.62 -32.96
N ALA A 294 19.18 38.66 -32.59
CA ALA A 294 19.92 39.52 -33.55
C ALA A 294 21.03 38.76 -34.28
N LEU A 295 21.67 37.79 -33.60
CA LEU A 295 22.68 36.88 -34.19
C LEU A 295 22.06 35.77 -35.07
N GLY A 296 20.74 35.78 -35.31
CA GLY A 296 20.07 34.86 -36.24
C GLY A 296 19.52 33.55 -35.60
N PHE A 297 19.55 33.39 -34.29
CA PHE A 297 18.91 32.23 -33.67
C PHE A 297 17.38 32.27 -33.87
N ARG A 298 16.79 31.12 -34.25
CA ARG A 298 15.34 30.99 -34.52
C ARG A 298 14.54 31.04 -33.21
N ARG A 299 13.29 31.53 -33.29
CA ARG A 299 12.33 31.52 -32.14
C ARG A 299 12.22 30.16 -31.46
N ARG A 300 12.21 29.07 -32.28
CA ARG A 300 12.17 27.68 -31.77
C ARG A 300 13.38 27.32 -30.91
N SER A 301 14.56 27.87 -31.21
CA SER A 301 15.78 27.61 -30.44
C SER A 301 15.75 28.29 -29.06
N VAL A 302 15.18 29.48 -28.98
CA VAL A 302 14.96 30.18 -27.71
C VAL A 302 13.90 29.43 -26.87
N LEU A 303 12.77 29.08 -27.49
CA LEU A 303 11.72 28.30 -26.85
C LEU A 303 12.25 26.99 -26.26
N SER A 304 12.98 26.20 -27.06
CA SER A 304 13.55 24.93 -26.60
C SER A 304 14.57 25.11 -25.47
N ALA A 305 15.37 26.17 -25.47
CA ALA A 305 16.32 26.43 -24.40
C ALA A 305 15.64 26.67 -23.05
N PHE A 306 14.62 27.52 -23.02
CA PHE A 306 13.84 27.76 -21.77
C PHE A 306 13.00 26.56 -21.34
N LEU A 307 12.44 25.77 -22.28
CA LEU A 307 11.76 24.52 -21.95
C LEU A 307 12.71 23.48 -21.37
N ILE A 308 13.91 23.31 -21.97
CA ILE A 308 14.92 22.40 -21.42
C ILE A 308 15.35 22.85 -20.02
N GLU A 309 15.48 24.17 -19.80
CA GLU A 309 15.79 24.73 -18.49
C GLU A 309 14.71 24.35 -17.46
N SER A 310 13.43 24.58 -17.78
CA SER A 310 12.31 24.24 -16.90
C SER A 310 12.20 22.74 -16.66
N LEU A 311 12.33 21.90 -17.69
CA LEU A 311 12.31 20.44 -17.59
C LEU A 311 13.47 19.90 -16.75
N SER A 312 14.66 20.50 -16.88
CA SER A 312 15.83 20.12 -16.07
C SER A 312 15.61 20.43 -14.59
N LEU A 313 15.06 21.62 -14.27
CA LEU A 313 14.70 21.99 -12.89
C LEU A 313 13.65 21.04 -12.31
N ALA A 314 12.64 20.70 -13.13
CA ALA A 314 11.60 19.77 -12.72
C ALA A 314 12.15 18.36 -12.49
N LEU A 315 13.01 17.88 -13.38
CA LEU A 315 13.64 16.57 -13.24
C LEU A 315 14.49 16.49 -11.96
N ILE A 316 15.31 17.49 -11.69
CA ILE A 316 16.13 17.54 -10.48
C ILE A 316 15.24 17.60 -9.24
N GLY A 317 14.22 18.48 -9.22
CA GLY A 317 13.23 18.55 -8.16
C GLY A 317 12.51 17.23 -7.96
N GLY A 318 12.08 16.58 -9.04
CA GLY A 318 11.45 15.27 -9.04
C GLY A 318 12.32 14.17 -8.45
N VAL A 319 13.58 14.11 -8.84
CA VAL A 319 14.56 13.15 -8.28
C VAL A 319 14.78 13.40 -6.80
N ILE A 320 14.91 14.65 -6.37
CA ILE A 320 15.05 14.99 -4.94
C ILE A 320 13.80 14.60 -4.17
N GLY A 321 12.60 14.93 -4.66
CA GLY A 321 11.34 14.55 -4.02
C GLY A 321 11.17 13.04 -3.89
N LEU A 322 11.48 12.30 -4.95
CA LEU A 322 11.43 10.84 -4.95
C LEU A 322 12.49 10.21 -4.03
N PHE A 323 13.69 10.77 -4.01
CA PHE A 323 14.75 10.34 -3.09
C PHE A 323 14.32 10.52 -1.64
N LEU A 324 13.74 11.67 -1.28
CA LEU A 324 13.19 11.88 0.05
C LEU A 324 12.04 10.93 0.37
N ALA A 325 11.14 10.68 -0.59
CA ALA A 325 10.04 9.74 -0.42
C ALA A 325 10.54 8.30 -0.19
N SER A 326 11.67 7.90 -0.77
CA SER A 326 12.22 6.55 -0.58
C SER A 326 12.58 6.24 0.86
N PHE A 327 12.88 7.24 1.70
CA PHE A 327 13.11 7.02 3.14
C PHE A 327 11.86 6.62 3.91
N LEU A 328 10.65 6.87 3.37
CA LEU A 328 9.41 6.45 4.01
C LEU A 328 9.30 4.93 4.13
N GLN A 329 10.02 4.15 3.31
CA GLN A 329 10.04 2.68 3.40
C GLN A 329 10.54 2.15 4.75
N PHE A 330 11.32 2.94 5.49
CA PHE A 330 11.80 2.57 6.82
C PHE A 330 10.76 2.80 7.93
N PHE A 331 9.65 3.43 7.60
CA PHE A 331 8.57 3.70 8.55
C PHE A 331 7.40 2.75 8.28
N SER A 332 6.95 2.09 9.34
CA SER A 332 5.69 1.37 9.36
C SER A 332 4.63 2.23 10.04
N ILE A 333 3.46 2.27 9.45
CA ILE A 333 2.29 2.93 10.01
C ILE A 333 1.18 1.90 10.17
N SER A 334 0.25 2.19 11.07
CA SER A 334 -0.94 1.37 11.22
C SER A 334 -2.19 2.19 10.91
N THR A 335 -3.17 1.54 10.30
CA THR A 335 -4.49 2.09 10.04
C THR A 335 -5.54 1.05 10.40
N LEU A 336 -6.81 1.47 10.49
CA LEU A 336 -7.92 0.53 10.61
C LEU A 336 -8.21 -0.10 9.24
N ASN A 337 -8.24 -1.42 9.21
CA ASN A 337 -8.82 -2.15 8.08
C ASN A 337 -10.35 -2.04 8.20
N TYR A 338 -11.00 -1.43 7.21
CA TYR A 338 -12.46 -1.18 7.23
C TYR A 338 -13.32 -2.44 7.18
N GLN A 339 -12.76 -3.58 6.75
CA GLN A 339 -13.50 -4.84 6.70
C GLN A 339 -13.35 -5.65 7.98
N SER A 340 -12.15 -5.69 8.55
CA SER A 340 -11.89 -6.37 9.82
C SER A 340 -12.10 -5.45 11.04
N PHE A 341 -12.26 -4.14 10.85
CA PHE A 341 -12.30 -3.13 11.92
C PHE A 341 -11.13 -3.24 12.91
N SER A 342 -10.05 -3.90 12.51
CA SER A 342 -8.86 -4.10 13.31
C SER A 342 -7.71 -3.25 12.81
N GLU A 343 -6.69 -3.09 13.65
CA GLU A 343 -5.47 -2.38 13.29
C GLU A 343 -4.63 -3.23 12.32
N LEU A 344 -4.35 -2.66 11.16
CA LEU A 344 -3.46 -3.22 10.14
C LEU A 344 -2.17 -2.40 10.10
N GLN A 345 -1.04 -3.03 10.39
CA GLN A 345 0.28 -2.42 10.20
C GLN A 345 0.80 -2.74 8.80
N PHE A 346 1.34 -1.72 8.14
CA PHE A 346 2.00 -1.87 6.84
C PHE A 346 3.11 -0.83 6.68
N SER A 347 3.98 -1.04 5.69
CA SER A 347 5.07 -0.13 5.36
C SER A 347 4.85 0.51 4.00
N PHE A 348 5.42 1.69 3.81
CA PHE A 348 5.46 2.31 2.48
C PHE A 348 6.26 1.41 1.53
N ALA A 349 5.70 1.09 0.37
CA ALA A 349 6.35 0.25 -0.62
C ALA A 349 6.63 1.03 -1.91
N LEU A 350 7.91 1.18 -2.26
CA LEU A 350 8.33 1.78 -3.51
C LEU A 350 8.33 0.70 -4.61
N SER A 351 7.74 1.02 -5.76
CA SER A 351 7.79 0.17 -6.95
C SER A 351 8.38 0.92 -8.15
N PRO A 352 8.95 0.23 -9.14
CA PRO A 352 9.43 0.87 -10.37
C PRO A 352 8.36 1.72 -11.05
N SER A 353 7.10 1.28 -11.04
CA SER A 353 5.97 2.03 -11.59
C SER A 353 5.79 3.39 -10.90
N ILE A 354 5.91 3.45 -9.57
CA ILE A 354 5.82 4.70 -8.80
C ILE A 354 6.95 5.65 -9.18
N VAL A 355 8.18 5.13 -9.34
CA VAL A 355 9.34 5.92 -9.76
C VAL A 355 9.09 6.58 -11.11
N PHE A 356 8.72 5.79 -12.12
CA PHE A 356 8.47 6.31 -13.47
C PHE A 356 7.29 7.30 -13.50
N THR A 357 6.18 6.98 -12.83
CA THR A 357 5.00 7.84 -12.78
C THR A 357 5.31 9.17 -12.10
N SER A 358 6.06 9.16 -11.01
CA SER A 358 6.44 10.37 -10.27
C SER A 358 7.40 11.27 -11.07
N LEU A 359 8.37 10.68 -11.77
CA LEU A 359 9.27 11.43 -12.66
C LEU A 359 8.54 12.00 -13.87
N PHE A 360 7.63 11.23 -14.47
CA PHE A 360 6.79 11.72 -15.56
C PHE A 360 5.92 12.89 -15.11
N PHE A 361 5.31 12.78 -13.94
CA PHE A 361 4.52 13.83 -13.35
C PHE A 361 5.33 15.11 -13.07
N SER A 362 6.56 14.95 -12.57
CA SER A 362 7.50 16.07 -12.40
C SER A 362 7.80 16.78 -13.72
N LEU A 363 8.11 16.03 -14.78
CA LEU A 363 8.35 16.58 -16.11
C LEU A 363 7.13 17.29 -16.69
N PHE A 364 5.93 16.74 -16.45
CA PHE A 364 4.68 17.37 -16.84
C PHE A 364 4.50 18.74 -16.16
N MET A 365 4.74 18.84 -14.85
CA MET A 365 4.71 20.12 -14.13
C MET A 365 5.75 21.11 -14.66
N GLY A 366 6.97 20.64 -14.93
CA GLY A 366 8.03 21.46 -15.52
C GLY A 366 7.68 21.98 -16.91
N PHE A 367 7.05 21.14 -17.73
CA PHE A 367 6.53 21.56 -19.04
C PHE A 367 5.44 22.60 -18.88
N ALA A 368 4.41 22.34 -18.07
CA ALA A 368 3.29 23.25 -17.86
C ALA A 368 3.72 24.62 -17.30
N GLY A 369 4.61 24.62 -16.29
CA GLY A 369 5.15 25.83 -15.68
C GLY A 369 6.12 26.62 -16.58
N GLY A 370 6.88 25.89 -17.45
CA GLY A 370 7.87 26.51 -18.35
C GLY A 370 7.34 26.95 -19.72
N PHE A 371 6.23 26.38 -20.19
CA PHE A 371 5.78 26.57 -21.58
C PHE A 371 5.40 28.03 -21.89
N LEU A 372 4.52 28.63 -21.09
CA LEU A 372 4.07 30.01 -21.32
C LEU A 372 5.23 31.03 -21.22
N PRO A 373 6.08 31.00 -20.19
CA PRO A 373 7.28 31.87 -20.14
C PRO A 373 8.22 31.67 -21.34
N ALA A 374 8.46 30.41 -21.76
CA ALA A 374 9.30 30.10 -22.91
C ALA A 374 8.72 30.65 -24.22
N VAL A 375 7.41 30.58 -24.43
CA VAL A 375 6.74 31.19 -25.57
C VAL A 375 6.90 32.71 -25.55
N ARG A 376 6.75 33.35 -24.38
CA ARG A 376 6.97 34.79 -24.22
C ARG A 376 8.41 35.17 -24.58
N ALA A 377 9.41 34.44 -24.08
CA ALA A 377 10.82 34.66 -24.43
C ALA A 377 11.09 34.55 -25.94
N ALA A 378 10.50 33.53 -26.59
CA ALA A 378 10.65 33.32 -28.03
C ALA A 378 10.00 34.42 -28.92
N ARG A 379 8.98 35.11 -28.39
CA ARG A 379 8.23 36.16 -29.08
C ARG A 379 8.72 37.56 -28.77
N LEU A 380 9.77 37.76 -27.95
CA LEU A 380 10.33 39.07 -27.65
C LEU A 380 10.73 39.83 -28.93
N ASN A 381 10.39 41.12 -28.98
CA ASN A 381 10.80 42.01 -30.07
C ASN A 381 12.29 42.38 -29.86
N ILE A 382 13.12 42.17 -30.89
CA ILE A 382 14.58 42.38 -30.85
C ILE A 382 14.91 43.81 -30.47
N VAL A 383 14.23 44.80 -31.11
CA VAL A 383 14.50 46.23 -30.90
C VAL A 383 14.20 46.63 -29.44
N ASN A 384 13.03 46.20 -28.92
CA ASN A 384 12.64 46.54 -27.55
C ASN A 384 13.54 45.85 -26.52
N ALA A 385 13.98 44.60 -26.83
CA ALA A 385 14.85 43.83 -25.95
C ALA A 385 16.26 44.46 -25.82
N LEU A 386 16.77 45.06 -26.88
CA LEU A 386 18.07 45.75 -26.87
C LEU A 386 18.03 47.19 -26.32
N ARG A 387 16.83 47.82 -26.31
CA ARG A 387 16.61 49.14 -25.73
C ARG A 387 16.42 49.14 -24.21
N SER A 388 16.15 47.99 -23.62
CA SER A 388 15.95 47.82 -22.17
C SER A 388 17.26 47.56 -21.40
N ALA A 389 18.40 47.78 -22.04
CA ALA A 389 19.74 47.70 -21.46
C ALA A 389 20.13 48.96 -20.69
#